data_0ade491142cdbf6088be5edf3c4e07bc
#
_entry.id   0ade491142cdbf6088be5edf3c4e07bc
#
_cell.length_a   1.000
_cell.length_b   1.000
_cell.length_c   1.000
_cell.angle_alpha   90.00
_cell.angle_beta   90.00
_cell.angle_gamma   90.00
#
_symmetry.space_group_name_H-M   'P 1'
#
loop_
_entity.id
_entity.type
_entity.pdbx_description
1 polymer ?
#
loop_
_entity_poly.entity_id
_entity_poly.type
_entity_poly.pdbx_seq_one_letter_code
_entity_poly.pdbx_strand_id
1 'polypeptide(L)'
;IFVLTGHQLKLNSQEEKKFLTLKSEIVNVRQGHSFDYPIKFIYRKKNLPVKIIDVWENFKKIQDYDNNQGWIHVSKLSKRKAAINIKNNSIIFKKPTIFSKPLARLEKGRLVLVKKCKNLWCKISDENYTGWVKKEFLWGKF
;
A
#
# COMPACT_ATOMS: atom_id res chain seq x y z
N ILE A 1 4.30 -31.30 -12.19
CA ILE A 1 4.97 -30.77 -10.99
C ILE A 1 5.66 -29.45 -11.31
N PHE A 2 6.48 -29.40 -12.36
CA PHE A 2 7.18 -28.17 -12.75
C PHE A 2 6.22 -27.06 -13.18
N VAL A 3 5.11 -27.42 -13.82
CA VAL A 3 4.08 -26.47 -14.26
C VAL A 3 3.42 -25.80 -13.04
N LEU A 4 3.14 -26.55 -11.97
CA LEU A 4 2.54 -26.01 -10.75
C LEU A 4 3.47 -25.01 -10.09
N THR A 5 4.78 -25.31 -9.99
CA THR A 5 5.76 -24.39 -9.41
C THR A 5 5.85 -23.08 -10.19
N GLY A 6 5.91 -23.16 -11.53
CA GLY A 6 5.91 -21.98 -12.37
C GLY A 6 4.64 -21.15 -12.27
N HIS A 7 3.50 -21.81 -12.12
CA HIS A 7 2.22 -21.14 -11.94
C HIS A 7 2.15 -20.39 -10.61
N GLN A 8 2.62 -21.00 -9.52
CA GLN A 8 2.69 -20.35 -8.21
C GLN A 8 3.58 -19.11 -8.22
N LEU A 9 4.74 -19.18 -8.88
CA LEU A 9 5.63 -18.03 -9.01
C LEU A 9 4.96 -16.87 -9.76
N LYS A 10 4.21 -17.16 -10.83
CA LYS A 10 3.46 -16.15 -11.56
C LYS A 10 2.37 -15.49 -10.69
N LEU A 11 1.64 -16.27 -9.90
CA LEU A 11 0.61 -15.75 -9.00
C LEU A 11 1.21 -14.81 -7.96
N ASN A 12 2.32 -15.20 -7.32
CA ASN A 12 3.00 -14.36 -6.34
C ASN A 12 3.48 -13.05 -6.97
N SER A 13 4.07 -13.13 -8.15
CA SER A 13 4.52 -11.95 -8.88
C SER A 13 3.37 -11.02 -9.24
N GLN A 14 2.20 -11.57 -9.61
CA GLN A 14 1.00 -10.79 -9.89
C GLN A 14 0.43 -10.13 -8.63
N GLU A 15 0.46 -10.81 -7.49
CA GLU A 15 -0.01 -10.25 -6.22
C GLU A 15 0.82 -9.04 -5.79
N GLU A 16 2.14 -9.10 -5.93
CA GLU A 16 3.02 -7.98 -5.60
C GLU A 16 2.71 -6.71 -6.41
N LYS A 17 2.17 -6.87 -7.63
CA LYS A 17 1.84 -5.75 -8.52
C LYS A 17 0.43 -5.20 -8.31
N LYS A 18 -0.36 -5.76 -7.37
CA LYS A 18 -1.77 -5.43 -7.21
C LYS A 18 -2.07 -4.34 -6.19
N PHE A 19 -1.12 -3.51 -5.86
CA PHE A 19 -1.38 -2.37 -4.99
C PHE A 19 -1.58 -1.10 -5.79
N LEU A 20 -2.56 -0.31 -5.37
CA LEU A 20 -2.75 1.06 -5.79
C LEU A 20 -2.94 1.93 -4.55
N THR A 21 -3.00 3.24 -4.73
CA THR A 21 -3.20 4.17 -3.62
C THR A 21 -4.39 5.07 -3.91
N LEU A 22 -5.01 5.61 -2.87
CA LEU A 22 -6.14 6.50 -3.02
C LEU A 22 -5.67 7.86 -3.53
N LYS A 23 -6.32 8.34 -4.60
CA LYS A 23 -5.95 9.59 -5.27
C LYS A 23 -6.44 10.83 -4.53
N SER A 24 -7.53 10.70 -3.77
CA SER A 24 -8.22 11.82 -3.14
C SER A 24 -8.34 11.61 -1.64
N GLU A 25 -8.57 12.68 -0.90
CA GLU A 25 -8.78 12.62 0.55
C GLU A 25 -10.10 11.95 0.93
N ILE A 26 -11.10 12.06 0.05
CA ILE A 26 -12.42 11.44 0.27
C ILE A 26 -12.68 10.50 -0.88
N VAL A 27 -12.86 9.21 -0.56
CA VAL A 27 -13.13 8.17 -1.56
C VAL A 27 -14.28 7.30 -1.09
N ASN A 28 -15.36 7.27 -1.88
CA ASN A 28 -16.50 6.41 -1.62
C ASN A 28 -16.19 4.96 -1.99
N VAL A 29 -16.49 4.05 -1.08
CA VAL A 29 -16.37 2.61 -1.31
C VAL A 29 -17.79 2.03 -1.35
N ARG A 30 -18.11 1.35 -2.44
CA ARG A 30 -19.45 0.84 -2.70
C ARG A 30 -19.56 -0.66 -2.48
N GLN A 31 -20.77 -1.12 -2.30
CA GLN A 31 -21.04 -2.55 -2.12
C GLN A 31 -20.88 -3.36 -3.42
N GLY A 32 -20.91 -2.70 -4.57
CA GLY A 32 -20.78 -3.36 -5.87
C GLY A 32 -20.13 -2.47 -6.92
N HIS A 33 -19.99 -2.99 -8.09
CA HIS A 33 -19.16 -2.47 -9.18
C HIS A 33 -19.87 -1.46 -10.08
N SER A 34 -20.73 -0.61 -9.53
CA SER A 34 -21.33 0.51 -10.26
C SER A 34 -21.78 1.61 -9.30
N PHE A 35 -22.07 2.78 -9.84
CA PHE A 35 -22.60 3.90 -9.05
C PHE A 35 -24.02 3.67 -8.53
N ASP A 36 -24.71 2.65 -9.02
CA ASP A 36 -26.07 2.28 -8.55
C ASP A 36 -26.03 1.54 -7.21
N TYR A 37 -24.88 0.97 -6.87
CA TYR A 37 -24.76 0.30 -5.57
C TYR A 37 -24.56 1.31 -4.45
N PRO A 38 -25.12 1.06 -3.26
CA PRO A 38 -24.97 1.97 -2.14
C PRO A 38 -23.52 2.08 -1.66
N ILE A 39 -23.20 3.21 -1.06
CA ILE A 39 -21.92 3.43 -0.41
C ILE A 39 -21.86 2.58 0.85
N LYS A 40 -20.82 1.77 0.97
CA LYS A 40 -20.58 0.91 2.11
C LYS A 40 -19.86 1.67 3.22
N PHE A 41 -18.82 2.42 2.87
CA PHE A 41 -18.07 3.32 3.76
C PHE A 41 -17.25 4.31 2.92
N ILE A 42 -16.62 5.26 3.60
CA ILE A 42 -15.85 6.34 2.96
C ILE A 42 -14.45 6.37 3.56
N TYR A 43 -13.43 6.35 2.71
CA TYR A 43 -12.06 6.63 3.14
C TYR A 43 -11.82 8.13 3.21
N ARG A 44 -11.06 8.55 4.21
CA ARG A 44 -10.69 9.94 4.40
C ARG A 44 -9.16 10.10 4.51
N LYS A 45 -8.42 9.38 3.68
CA LYS A 45 -6.96 9.44 3.74
C LYS A 45 -6.36 9.28 2.35
N LYS A 46 -5.86 10.38 1.81
CA LYS A 46 -5.14 10.39 0.53
C LYS A 46 -3.89 9.52 0.64
N ASN A 47 -3.54 8.86 -0.45
CA ASN A 47 -2.38 7.96 -0.58
C ASN A 47 -2.49 6.65 0.22
N LEU A 48 -3.63 6.37 0.83
CA LEU A 48 -3.81 5.09 1.51
C LEU A 48 -3.60 3.95 0.52
N PRO A 49 -2.69 3.02 0.79
CA PRO A 49 -2.50 1.87 -0.08
C PRO A 49 -3.64 0.88 0.09
N VAL A 50 -4.08 0.31 -1.02
CA VAL A 50 -5.12 -0.71 -1.06
C VAL A 50 -4.71 -1.81 -2.02
N LYS A 51 -5.01 -3.04 -1.65
CA LYS A 51 -4.75 -4.21 -2.49
C LYS A 51 -5.93 -4.42 -3.41
N ILE A 52 -5.67 -4.61 -4.71
CA ILE A 52 -6.72 -4.89 -5.70
C ILE A 52 -6.98 -6.40 -5.70
N ILE A 53 -8.22 -6.77 -5.40
CA ILE A 53 -8.61 -8.18 -5.31
C ILE A 53 -9.59 -8.63 -6.40
N ASP A 54 -10.23 -7.69 -7.10
CA ASP A 54 -11.08 -7.99 -8.23
C ASP A 54 -11.22 -6.76 -9.14
N VAL A 55 -11.62 -6.97 -10.37
CA VAL A 55 -11.77 -5.90 -11.37
C VAL A 55 -13.05 -6.15 -12.16
N TRP A 56 -13.87 -5.12 -12.32
CA TRP A 56 -15.06 -5.14 -13.18
C TRP A 56 -15.20 -3.80 -13.90
N GLU A 57 -14.91 -3.79 -15.20
CA GLU A 57 -14.94 -2.58 -16.02
C GLU A 57 -14.14 -1.44 -15.39
N ASN A 58 -14.78 -0.32 -15.03
CA ASN A 58 -14.13 0.85 -14.44
C ASN A 58 -14.12 0.83 -12.91
N PHE A 59 -14.43 -0.31 -12.30
CA PHE A 59 -14.41 -0.48 -10.86
C PHE A 59 -13.41 -1.54 -10.45
N LYS A 60 -12.77 -1.32 -9.30
CA LYS A 60 -11.85 -2.27 -8.69
C LYS A 60 -12.31 -2.58 -7.28
N LYS A 61 -12.35 -3.86 -6.95
CA LYS A 61 -12.58 -4.29 -5.58
C LYS A 61 -11.26 -4.23 -4.83
N ILE A 62 -11.28 -3.55 -3.70
CA ILE A 62 -10.07 -3.32 -2.91
C ILE A 62 -10.18 -3.94 -1.53
N GLN A 63 -9.03 -4.15 -0.92
CA GLN A 63 -8.91 -4.57 0.46
C GLN A 63 -7.86 -3.72 1.14
N ASP A 64 -8.21 -3.12 2.28
CA ASP A 64 -7.25 -2.35 3.07
C ASP A 64 -6.49 -3.23 4.05
N TYR A 65 -5.57 -2.64 4.80
CA TYR A 65 -4.76 -3.38 5.78
C TYR A 65 -5.60 -4.00 6.90
N ASP A 66 -6.74 -3.41 7.22
CA ASP A 66 -7.66 -3.93 8.24
C ASP A 66 -8.67 -4.93 7.69
N ASN A 67 -8.46 -5.40 6.45
CA ASN A 67 -9.30 -6.37 5.75
C ASN A 67 -10.71 -5.86 5.36
N ASN A 68 -10.93 -4.55 5.39
CA ASN A 68 -12.15 -3.97 4.84
C ASN A 68 -12.11 -4.06 3.32
N GLN A 69 -13.24 -4.42 2.72
CA GLN A 69 -13.35 -4.62 1.27
C GLN A 69 -14.51 -3.82 0.69
N GLY A 70 -14.37 -3.46 -0.58
CA GLY A 70 -15.42 -2.84 -1.33
C GLY A 70 -14.93 -2.36 -2.69
N TRP A 71 -15.83 -1.71 -3.45
CA TRP A 71 -15.58 -1.33 -4.84
C TRP A 71 -15.34 0.17 -4.96
N ILE A 72 -14.27 0.52 -5.68
CA ILE A 72 -13.86 1.91 -5.92
C ILE A 72 -13.77 2.14 -7.42
N HIS A 73 -14.28 3.29 -7.89
CA HIS A 73 -14.11 3.69 -9.28
C HIS A 73 -12.64 4.00 -9.56
N VAL A 74 -12.13 3.60 -10.73
CA VAL A 74 -10.71 3.74 -11.10
C VAL A 74 -10.22 5.19 -11.07
N SER A 75 -11.10 6.16 -11.25
CA SER A 75 -10.74 7.58 -11.19
C SER A 75 -10.25 8.01 -9.80
N LYS A 76 -10.52 7.23 -8.76
CA LYS A 76 -10.11 7.52 -7.38
C LYS A 76 -8.86 6.77 -6.95
N LEU A 77 -8.23 6.07 -7.87
CA LEU A 77 -7.02 5.28 -7.63
C LEU A 77 -5.83 5.88 -8.36
N SER A 78 -4.66 5.72 -7.80
CA SER A 78 -3.41 6.26 -8.31
C SER A 78 -2.31 5.21 -8.24
N LYS A 79 -1.26 5.41 -9.02
CA LYS A 79 -0.04 4.57 -8.99
C LYS A 79 1.02 5.13 -8.06
N ARG A 80 0.70 6.13 -7.28
CA ARG A 80 1.65 6.74 -6.34
C ARG A 80 2.08 5.71 -5.30
N LYS A 81 3.36 5.69 -4.98
CA LYS A 81 3.91 4.71 -4.03
C LYS A 81 3.75 5.21 -2.61
N ALA A 82 3.10 4.41 -1.80
CA ALA A 82 2.90 4.68 -0.38
C ALA A 82 2.71 3.36 0.37
N ALA A 83 3.01 3.37 1.64
CA ALA A 83 2.92 2.18 2.48
C ALA A 83 2.50 2.55 3.90
N ILE A 84 2.01 1.55 4.62
CA ILE A 84 1.70 1.66 6.05
C ILE A 84 2.79 0.89 6.80
N ASN A 85 3.34 1.52 7.84
CA ASN A 85 4.24 0.84 8.76
C ASN A 85 3.44 -0.14 9.61
N ILE A 86 3.78 -1.40 9.56
CA ILE A 86 3.05 -2.47 10.27
C ILE A 86 3.78 -2.97 11.51
N LYS A 87 4.94 -2.43 11.82
CA LYS A 87 5.74 -2.85 12.97
C LYS A 87 5.85 -1.75 14.02
N ASN A 88 5.67 -2.13 15.28
CA ASN A 88 5.91 -1.23 16.41
C ASN A 88 7.39 -0.83 16.47
N ASN A 89 7.65 0.44 16.82
CA ASN A 89 9.00 0.95 17.07
C ASN A 89 9.97 0.78 15.90
N SER A 90 9.48 0.88 14.67
CA SER A 90 10.34 0.94 13.49
C SER A 90 11.19 2.19 13.54
N ILE A 91 12.45 2.09 13.12
CA ILE A 91 13.36 3.22 13.10
C ILE A 91 13.60 3.66 11.66
N ILE A 92 13.55 4.97 11.44
CA ILE A 92 13.97 5.59 10.19
C ILE A 92 15.45 5.89 10.32
N PHE A 93 16.27 5.34 9.42
CA PHE A 93 17.71 5.53 9.41
C PHE A 93 18.14 6.49 8.29
N LYS A 94 19.24 7.17 8.50
CA LYS A 94 19.81 8.08 7.49
C LYS A 94 20.26 7.35 6.22
N LYS A 95 20.76 6.11 6.37
CA LYS A 95 21.23 5.24 5.28
C LYS A 95 20.59 3.86 5.41
N PRO A 96 20.56 3.05 4.33
CA PRO A 96 19.92 1.73 4.35
C PRO A 96 20.75 0.68 5.09
N THR A 97 21.01 0.90 6.35
CA THR A 97 21.72 -0.02 7.25
C THR A 97 21.37 0.29 8.70
N ILE A 98 21.30 -0.73 9.54
CA ILE A 98 21.06 -0.58 10.99
C ILE A 98 22.21 0.13 11.71
N PHE A 99 23.37 0.22 11.08
CA PHE A 99 24.55 0.91 11.65
C PHE A 99 24.57 2.41 11.35
N SER A 100 23.62 2.88 10.57
CA SER A 100 23.48 4.29 10.25
C SER A 100 22.85 5.07 11.41
N LYS A 101 22.91 6.39 11.33
CA LYS A 101 22.30 7.28 12.33
C LYS A 101 20.78 7.09 12.34
N PRO A 102 20.16 6.75 13.47
CA PRO A 102 18.72 6.77 13.61
C PRO A 102 18.20 8.20 13.61
N LEU A 103 17.17 8.46 12.81
CA LEU A 103 16.58 9.80 12.67
C LEU A 103 15.32 9.97 13.51
N ALA A 104 14.46 8.95 13.50
CA ALA A 104 13.19 9.00 14.18
C ALA A 104 12.61 7.61 14.36
N ARG A 105 11.61 7.51 15.23
CA ARG A 105 10.82 6.30 15.42
C ARG A 105 9.51 6.45 14.65
N LEU A 106 9.14 5.42 13.92
CA LEU A 106 7.92 5.38 13.13
C LEU A 106 6.86 4.55 13.85
N GLU A 107 5.71 5.14 14.08
CA GLU A 107 4.61 4.47 14.76
C GLU A 107 3.95 3.42 13.86
N LYS A 108 3.43 2.36 14.47
CA LYS A 108 2.60 1.37 13.78
C LYS A 108 1.35 2.06 13.24
N GLY A 109 1.01 1.74 11.98
CA GLY A 109 -0.14 2.34 11.31
C GLY A 109 0.16 3.65 10.59
N ARG A 110 1.37 4.18 10.71
CA ARG A 110 1.75 5.43 10.05
C ARG A 110 1.83 5.23 8.53
N LEU A 111 1.17 6.10 7.80
CA LEU A 111 1.25 6.17 6.34
C LEU A 111 2.48 6.95 5.94
N VAL A 112 3.28 6.40 5.05
CA VAL A 112 4.48 7.04 4.51
C VAL A 112 4.49 6.97 2.99
N LEU A 113 5.08 7.98 2.36
CA LEU A 113 5.34 7.93 0.93
C LEU A 113 6.62 7.16 0.68
N VAL A 114 6.63 6.32 -0.34
CA VAL A 114 7.80 5.52 -0.69
C VAL A 114 8.50 6.20 -1.86
N LYS A 115 9.76 6.57 -1.67
CA LYS A 115 10.56 7.22 -2.71
C LYS A 115 11.21 6.19 -3.63
N LYS A 116 11.87 5.20 -3.04
CA LYS A 116 12.51 4.09 -3.75
C LYS A 116 12.84 2.98 -2.77
N CYS A 117 13.02 1.77 -3.30
CA CYS A 117 13.50 0.64 -2.51
C CYS A 117 14.79 0.11 -3.10
N LYS A 118 15.69 -0.33 -2.24
CA LYS A 118 16.98 -0.91 -2.60
C LYS A 118 17.23 -2.12 -1.70
N ASN A 119 17.26 -3.31 -2.29
CA ASN A 119 17.42 -4.56 -1.56
C ASN A 119 16.30 -4.70 -0.50
N LEU A 120 16.67 -4.83 0.76
CA LEU A 120 15.73 -5.02 1.87
C LEU A 120 15.28 -3.71 2.53
N TRP A 121 15.58 -2.57 1.92
CA TRP A 121 15.30 -1.26 2.47
C TRP A 121 14.49 -0.40 1.52
N CYS A 122 13.64 0.48 2.09
CA CYS A 122 12.91 1.48 1.32
C CYS A 122 13.17 2.87 1.90
N LYS A 123 13.43 3.83 1.01
CA LYS A 123 13.51 5.24 1.38
C LYS A 123 12.09 5.78 1.43
N ILE A 124 11.71 6.27 2.57
CA ILE A 124 10.35 6.77 2.82
C ILE A 124 10.41 8.24 3.26
N SER A 125 9.29 8.91 3.15
CA SER A 125 9.11 10.22 3.74
C SER A 125 7.76 10.31 4.43
N ASP A 126 7.76 10.97 5.57
CA ASP A 126 6.56 11.48 6.21
C ASP A 126 6.67 13.01 6.27
N GLU A 127 5.84 13.66 7.07
CA GLU A 127 5.83 15.12 7.14
C GLU A 127 7.14 15.73 7.63
N ASN A 128 7.87 15.02 8.50
CA ASN A 128 9.01 15.55 9.22
C ASN A 128 10.34 14.92 8.82
N TYR A 129 10.33 13.69 8.37
CA TYR A 129 11.56 12.91 8.15
C TYR A 129 11.58 12.23 6.80
N THR A 130 12.76 12.12 6.24
CA THR A 130 13.05 11.30 5.06
C THR A 130 14.23 10.41 5.39
N GLY A 131 14.07 9.12 5.17
CA GLY A 131 15.12 8.16 5.48
C GLY A 131 14.71 6.74 5.12
N TRP A 132 15.45 5.77 5.66
CA TRP A 132 15.34 4.38 5.25
C TRP A 132 14.75 3.52 6.36
N VAL A 133 13.78 2.68 5.98
CA VAL A 133 13.19 1.68 6.85
C VAL A 133 13.28 0.31 6.18
N LYS A 134 13.20 -0.75 6.98
CA LYS A 134 13.18 -2.10 6.41
C LYS A 134 11.92 -2.33 5.62
N LYS A 135 12.07 -2.85 4.41
CA LYS A 135 10.98 -3.14 3.49
C LYS A 135 9.93 -4.09 4.11
N GLU A 136 10.38 -5.07 4.90
CA GLU A 136 9.50 -6.04 5.56
C GLU A 136 8.53 -5.42 6.57
N PHE A 137 8.81 -4.19 7.04
CA PHE A 137 7.93 -3.47 7.97
C PHE A 137 6.84 -2.66 7.28
N LEU A 138 6.81 -2.70 5.95
CA LEU A 138 5.89 -1.90 5.16
C LEU A 138 4.86 -2.78 4.44
N TRP A 139 3.62 -2.32 4.43
CA TRP A 139 2.53 -2.91 3.67
C TRP A 139 1.99 -1.86 2.69
N GLY A 140 2.02 -2.15 1.41
CA GLY A 140 1.51 -1.22 0.42
C GLY A 140 2.20 -1.33 -0.94
N LYS A 141 2.26 -0.18 -1.62
CA LYS A 141 2.82 -0.06 -2.96
C LYS A 141 4.21 0.55 -2.92
N PHE A 142 5.19 -0.23 -3.37
CA PHE A 142 6.58 0.23 -3.43
C PHE A 142 7.41 -0.49 -4.49
#